data_4fc8dddc4da969e7e90771525da8908e
#
_entry.id   4fc8dddc4da969e7e90771525da8908e
#
_cell.length_a   1.000
_cell.length_b   1.000
_cell.length_c   1.000
_cell.angle_alpha   90.00
_cell.angle_beta   90.00
_cell.angle_gamma   90.00
#
_symmetry.space_group_name_H-M   'P 1'
#
loop_
_entity.id
_entity.type
_entity.pdbx_description
1 polymer ?
#
loop_
_entity_poly.entity_id
_entity_poly.type
_entity_poly.pdbx_seq_one_letter_code
_entity_poly.pdbx_strand_id
1 'polypeptide(L)'
;TPLPTYTPLAEPTADSLQMPTPLSQTVVPLLPTATPINLQATRIPQAGSYIDEEFYENVRVDVEGEFLPAMENRYDPAVGLAAPLIKGVDMAGNPIVLQEDAETTIVIVLAHWCPHCRNEVRELASYFLDNPLPEGIRVVSIATSINPTRANYPPHIWFENEQWNIPVIVDNSDSDIARAMGVSSFPFFIVIDSNGDVSLRVAGRLGIDSLERLFELITTKSY
;
A
#
# COMPACT_ATOMS: atom_id res chain seq x y z
N THR A 1 -43.47 -35.55 43.93
CA THR A 1 -42.05 -35.80 43.63
C THR A 1 -41.21 -34.81 44.44
N PRO A 2 -40.37 -35.22 45.39
CA PRO A 2 -39.57 -34.32 46.20
C PRO A 2 -38.31 -33.82 45.38
N LEU A 3 -37.94 -32.55 45.63
CA LEU A 3 -36.76 -31.92 45.09
C LEU A 3 -35.44 -32.57 45.62
N PRO A 4 -34.39 -32.60 44.83
CA PRO A 4 -33.10 -33.13 45.33
C PRO A 4 -32.43 -32.13 46.26
N THR A 5 -31.94 -32.71 47.39
CA THR A 5 -31.20 -32.00 48.43
C THR A 5 -29.78 -31.66 47.94
N TYR A 6 -29.39 -30.38 48.05
CA TYR A 6 -28.04 -29.91 47.75
C TYR A 6 -27.08 -30.29 48.87
N THR A 7 -26.00 -31.00 48.54
CA THR A 7 -24.89 -31.26 49.44
C THR A 7 -23.75 -30.29 49.14
N PRO A 8 -23.28 -29.49 50.10
CA PRO A 8 -22.16 -28.59 49.84
C PRO A 8 -20.84 -29.36 49.71
N LEU A 9 -20.06 -29.01 48.66
CA LEU A 9 -18.69 -29.49 48.50
C LEU A 9 -17.79 -28.88 49.59
N ALA A 10 -16.90 -29.72 50.11
CA ALA A 10 -15.89 -29.34 51.09
C ALA A 10 -14.86 -28.36 50.50
N GLU A 11 -14.48 -27.36 51.31
CA GLU A 11 -13.41 -26.43 51.01
C GLU A 11 -12.05 -27.13 50.91
N PRO A 12 -11.17 -26.77 49.94
CA PRO A 12 -9.82 -27.28 49.90
C PRO A 12 -8.96 -26.60 50.96
N THR A 13 -8.28 -27.40 51.78
CA THR A 13 -7.27 -26.99 52.74
C THR A 13 -6.07 -26.36 52.04
N ALA A 14 -5.61 -25.22 52.59
CA ALA A 14 -4.41 -24.53 52.15
C ALA A 14 -3.17 -25.40 52.36
N ASP A 15 -2.59 -25.91 51.29
CA ASP A 15 -1.25 -26.51 51.30
C ASP A 15 -0.28 -25.60 50.56
N SER A 16 0.85 -25.43 51.18
CA SER A 16 1.93 -24.46 50.92
C SER A 16 2.34 -24.38 49.44
N LEU A 17 2.09 -23.21 48.82
CA LEU A 17 2.63 -22.84 47.53
C LEU A 17 4.12 -22.53 47.67
N GLN A 18 4.96 -23.48 47.32
CA GLN A 18 6.39 -23.26 47.05
C GLN A 18 6.53 -22.47 45.73
N MET A 19 6.99 -21.23 45.83
CA MET A 19 7.27 -20.39 44.66
C MET A 19 8.39 -21.02 43.83
N PRO A 20 8.21 -21.19 42.49
CA PRO A 20 9.31 -21.59 41.64
C PRO A 20 10.32 -20.46 41.55
N THR A 21 11.60 -20.80 41.66
CA THR A 21 12.77 -19.93 41.38
C THR A 21 12.68 -19.30 40.00
N PRO A 22 13.04 -18.01 39.83
CA PRO A 22 13.00 -17.36 38.54
C PRO A 22 14.02 -17.99 37.58
N LEU A 23 13.50 -18.52 36.48
CA LEU A 23 14.30 -18.96 35.36
C LEU A 23 15.10 -17.77 34.79
N SER A 24 16.41 -17.98 34.65
CA SER A 24 17.35 -17.05 33.99
C SER A 24 16.76 -16.59 32.67
N GLN A 25 16.46 -15.30 32.57
CA GLN A 25 16.01 -14.70 31.30
C GLN A 25 17.19 -14.69 30.31
N THR A 26 17.12 -15.57 29.34
CA THR A 26 17.98 -15.50 28.16
C THR A 26 17.58 -14.22 27.41
N VAL A 27 18.47 -13.24 27.42
CA VAL A 27 18.30 -12.00 26.65
C VAL A 27 18.37 -12.36 25.18
N VAL A 28 17.21 -12.46 24.54
CA VAL A 28 17.11 -12.54 23.08
C VAL A 28 17.53 -11.14 22.56
N PRO A 29 18.54 -11.03 21.68
CA PRO A 29 18.86 -9.75 21.07
C PRO A 29 17.62 -9.25 20.31
N LEU A 30 17.12 -8.08 20.71
CA LEU A 30 16.08 -7.39 19.95
C LEU A 30 16.64 -7.13 18.55
N LEU A 31 16.02 -7.73 17.52
CA LEU A 31 16.19 -7.25 16.15
C LEU A 31 15.94 -5.75 16.15
N PRO A 32 16.73 -4.98 15.39
CA PRO A 32 16.45 -3.55 15.25
C PRO A 32 15.01 -3.39 14.72
N THR A 33 14.17 -2.81 15.55
CA THR A 33 12.81 -2.42 15.17
C THR A 33 12.94 -1.49 13.97
N ALA A 34 12.44 -1.92 12.81
CA ALA A 34 12.37 -1.05 11.66
C ALA A 34 11.57 0.19 12.07
N THR A 35 12.22 1.33 12.04
CA THR A 35 11.54 2.61 12.32
C THR A 35 10.46 2.78 11.26
N PRO A 36 9.19 2.97 11.61
CA PRO A 36 8.17 3.21 10.61
C PRO A 36 8.57 4.45 9.82
N ILE A 37 8.74 4.30 8.50
CA ILE A 37 9.04 5.41 7.60
C ILE A 37 7.79 6.28 7.60
N ASN A 38 7.90 7.50 8.15
CA ASN A 38 6.83 8.49 8.12
C ASN A 38 6.60 8.92 6.65
N LEU A 39 5.66 8.28 5.96
CA LEU A 39 5.31 8.54 4.57
C LEU A 39 4.63 9.91 4.34
N GLN A 40 4.42 10.71 5.38
CA GLN A 40 3.80 12.04 5.28
C GLN A 40 4.74 13.12 4.70
N ALA A 41 5.98 12.81 4.36
CA ALA A 41 6.96 13.81 3.98
C ALA A 41 7.81 13.44 2.76
N THR A 42 7.41 12.50 1.93
CA THR A 42 8.14 12.29 0.67
C THR A 42 7.66 13.33 -0.35
N ARG A 43 8.12 14.57 -0.16
CA ARG A 43 8.11 15.53 -1.27
C ARG A 43 8.89 14.91 -2.41
N ILE A 44 8.32 14.90 -3.61
CA ILE A 44 9.10 14.69 -4.84
C ILE A 44 10.34 15.58 -4.72
N PRO A 45 11.56 15.05 -4.88
CA PRO A 45 12.76 15.85 -4.69
C PRO A 45 12.68 17.08 -5.58
N GLN A 46 12.82 18.27 -4.97
CA GLN A 46 12.98 19.50 -5.74
C GLN A 46 14.26 19.38 -6.57
N ALA A 47 14.20 19.88 -7.78
CA ALA A 47 15.25 19.89 -8.78
C ALA A 47 16.66 20.05 -8.17
N GLY A 48 17.44 18.97 -8.19
CA GLY A 48 18.80 18.93 -7.64
C GLY A 48 19.42 17.54 -7.51
N SER A 49 18.63 16.48 -7.42
CA SER A 49 19.15 15.11 -7.54
C SER A 49 19.01 14.68 -9.00
N TYR A 50 20.14 14.47 -9.66
CA TYR A 50 20.18 13.98 -11.04
C TYR A 50 19.64 12.54 -11.06
N ILE A 51 18.35 12.40 -11.33
CA ILE A 51 17.78 11.16 -11.81
C ILE A 51 18.04 11.19 -13.32
N ASP A 52 19.02 10.44 -13.77
CA ASP A 52 19.34 10.26 -15.17
C ASP A 52 18.55 9.10 -15.80
N GLU A 53 18.73 8.91 -17.10
CA GLU A 53 18.10 7.80 -17.81
C GLU A 53 18.55 6.43 -17.25
N GLU A 54 19.80 6.33 -16.81
CA GLU A 54 20.39 5.12 -16.23
C GLU A 54 19.68 4.69 -14.93
N PHE A 55 19.11 5.64 -14.17
CA PHE A 55 18.30 5.33 -12.99
C PHE A 55 17.16 4.38 -13.33
N TYR A 56 16.35 4.72 -14.35
CA TYR A 56 15.16 3.92 -14.71
C TYR A 56 15.51 2.55 -15.30
N GLU A 57 16.70 2.43 -15.94
CA GLU A 57 17.18 1.15 -16.47
C GLU A 57 17.67 0.21 -15.35
N ASN A 58 18.11 0.78 -14.22
CA ASN A 58 18.71 0.04 -13.12
C ASN A 58 17.79 -0.15 -11.90
N VAL A 59 16.54 0.33 -11.95
CA VAL A 59 15.57 0.13 -10.87
C VAL A 59 15.39 -1.36 -10.59
N ARG A 60 15.50 -1.71 -9.32
CA ARG A 60 15.24 -3.05 -8.83
C ARG A 60 14.02 -3.05 -7.94
N VAL A 61 13.21 -4.06 -8.14
CA VAL A 61 11.98 -4.30 -7.41
C VAL A 61 12.05 -5.71 -6.83
N ASP A 62 11.68 -5.84 -5.57
CA ASP A 62 11.48 -7.13 -4.92
C ASP A 62 9.98 -7.31 -4.66
N VAL A 63 9.44 -8.43 -5.13
CA VAL A 63 8.02 -8.79 -5.00
C VAL A 63 7.93 -10.08 -4.22
N GLU A 64 7.36 -10.02 -3.03
CA GLU A 64 7.15 -11.20 -2.18
C GLU A 64 5.66 -11.54 -2.12
N GLY A 65 5.32 -12.82 -2.26
CA GLY A 65 3.94 -13.32 -2.26
C GLY A 65 3.45 -13.75 -3.65
N GLU A 66 2.18 -14.11 -3.71
CA GLU A 66 1.56 -14.57 -4.95
C GLU A 66 1.12 -13.38 -5.83
N PHE A 67 1.27 -13.52 -7.14
CA PHE A 67 0.80 -12.52 -8.09
C PHE A 67 -0.72 -12.52 -8.15
N LEU A 68 -1.31 -11.34 -8.12
CA LEU A 68 -2.75 -11.19 -8.26
C LEU A 68 -3.19 -11.56 -9.69
N PRO A 69 -4.29 -12.30 -9.84
CA PRO A 69 -4.84 -12.59 -11.16
C PRO A 69 -5.27 -11.31 -11.87
N ALA A 70 -5.23 -11.32 -13.20
CA ALA A 70 -5.72 -10.20 -13.99
C ALA A 70 -7.21 -9.95 -13.72
N MET A 71 -7.62 -8.67 -13.79
CA MET A 71 -9.01 -8.29 -13.60
C MET A 71 -9.87 -8.77 -14.78
N GLU A 72 -10.98 -9.44 -14.50
CA GLU A 72 -11.96 -9.88 -15.48
C GLU A 72 -13.20 -8.97 -15.51
N ASN A 73 -13.90 -8.91 -16.66
CA ASN A 73 -14.94 -7.90 -16.95
C ASN A 73 -16.16 -7.86 -16.00
N ARG A 74 -16.45 -8.92 -15.24
CA ARG A 74 -17.65 -9.00 -14.37
C ARG A 74 -17.36 -9.35 -12.93
N TYR A 75 -16.20 -9.89 -12.67
CA TYR A 75 -15.79 -10.35 -11.36
C TYR A 75 -14.29 -10.13 -11.24
N ASP A 76 -13.88 -9.55 -10.15
CA ASP A 76 -12.46 -9.40 -9.87
C ASP A 76 -11.98 -10.55 -8.98
N PRO A 77 -11.22 -11.50 -9.53
CA PRO A 77 -10.77 -12.67 -8.80
C PRO A 77 -9.72 -12.35 -7.72
N ALA A 78 -9.19 -11.13 -7.69
CA ALA A 78 -8.23 -10.73 -6.68
C ALA A 78 -8.87 -10.21 -5.38
N VAL A 79 -10.16 -9.87 -5.39
CA VAL A 79 -10.83 -9.38 -4.17
C VAL A 79 -10.82 -10.46 -3.09
N GLY A 80 -10.29 -10.11 -1.92
CA GLY A 80 -10.09 -11.01 -0.77
C GLY A 80 -8.79 -11.80 -0.81
N LEU A 81 -7.92 -11.60 -1.82
CA LEU A 81 -6.57 -12.17 -1.82
C LEU A 81 -5.59 -11.18 -1.17
N ALA A 82 -4.57 -11.73 -0.50
CA ALA A 82 -3.47 -10.94 0.03
C ALA A 82 -2.72 -10.24 -1.12
N ALA A 83 -2.49 -8.94 -0.99
CA ALA A 83 -1.67 -8.19 -1.92
C ALA A 83 -0.18 -8.59 -1.76
N PRO A 84 0.60 -8.70 -2.86
CA PRO A 84 2.03 -8.96 -2.75
C PRO A 84 2.74 -7.79 -2.04
N LEU A 85 3.72 -8.12 -1.20
CA LEU A 85 4.62 -7.14 -0.60
C LEU A 85 5.58 -6.62 -1.68
N ILE A 86 5.62 -5.31 -1.85
CA ILE A 86 6.50 -4.65 -2.83
C ILE A 86 7.58 -3.87 -2.10
N LYS A 87 8.83 -4.14 -2.42
CA LYS A 87 9.98 -3.34 -2.00
C LYS A 87 10.63 -2.74 -3.24
N GLY A 88 10.78 -1.44 -3.26
CA GLY A 88 11.33 -0.72 -4.40
C GLY A 88 11.98 0.58 -3.96
N VAL A 89 12.06 1.52 -4.88
CA VAL A 89 12.59 2.87 -4.64
C VAL A 89 11.58 3.92 -5.08
N ASP A 90 11.64 5.09 -4.43
CA ASP A 90 10.92 6.26 -4.88
C ASP A 90 11.64 6.98 -6.04
N MET A 91 11.07 8.09 -6.51
CA MET A 91 11.66 8.93 -7.57
C MET A 91 13.00 9.55 -7.17
N ALA A 92 13.42 9.51 -5.92
CA ALA A 92 14.72 9.99 -5.45
C ALA A 92 15.72 8.86 -5.21
N GLY A 93 15.33 7.60 -5.46
CA GLY A 93 16.14 6.43 -5.19
C GLY A 93 16.11 5.98 -3.72
N ASN A 94 15.25 6.55 -2.88
CA ASN A 94 15.11 6.11 -1.50
C ASN A 94 14.28 4.83 -1.44
N PRO A 95 14.62 3.90 -0.52
CA PRO A 95 13.81 2.70 -0.33
C PRO A 95 12.38 3.04 0.08
N ILE A 96 11.42 2.39 -0.55
CA ILE A 96 10.00 2.47 -0.23
C ILE A 96 9.39 1.08 -0.24
N VAL A 97 8.50 0.83 0.71
CA VAL A 97 7.83 -0.47 0.85
C VAL A 97 6.33 -0.24 0.88
N LEU A 98 5.62 -1.00 0.05
CA LEU A 98 4.18 -1.11 0.13
C LEU A 98 3.88 -2.29 1.06
N GLN A 99 3.53 -1.99 2.31
CA GLN A 99 3.29 -2.96 3.37
C GLN A 99 1.82 -3.02 3.76
N GLU A 100 1.48 -4.10 4.45
CA GLU A 100 0.34 -4.15 5.34
C GLU A 100 0.57 -3.17 6.49
N ASP A 101 -0.26 -2.16 6.56
CA ASP A 101 -0.31 -1.21 7.66
C ASP A 101 -1.68 -1.30 8.33
N ALA A 102 -1.82 -0.64 9.49
CA ALA A 102 -3.14 -0.42 10.09
C ALA A 102 -4.03 0.53 9.24
N GLU A 103 -3.51 1.06 8.14
CA GLU A 103 -4.21 1.99 7.24
C GLU A 103 -4.60 1.29 5.93
N THR A 104 -5.79 1.61 5.44
CA THR A 104 -6.18 1.21 4.09
C THR A 104 -5.35 1.95 3.05
N THR A 105 -4.73 1.24 2.13
CA THR A 105 -3.88 1.83 1.10
C THR A 105 -4.57 1.83 -0.26
N ILE A 106 -4.67 3.00 -0.89
CA ILE A 106 -5.08 3.16 -2.29
C ILE A 106 -3.82 3.25 -3.15
N VAL A 107 -3.63 2.29 -4.02
CA VAL A 107 -2.52 2.23 -4.98
C VAL A 107 -3.01 2.72 -6.33
N ILE A 108 -2.33 3.74 -6.90
CA ILE A 108 -2.65 4.30 -8.22
C ILE A 108 -1.53 3.94 -9.20
N VAL A 109 -1.82 3.06 -10.16
CA VAL A 109 -0.82 2.61 -11.14
C VAL A 109 -0.92 3.45 -12.40
N LEU A 110 0.21 4.07 -12.77
CA LEU A 110 0.29 5.11 -13.77
C LEU A 110 1.41 4.84 -14.79
N ALA A 111 1.13 5.09 -16.05
CA ALA A 111 2.13 5.15 -17.12
C ALA A 111 2.24 6.58 -17.66
N HIS A 112 3.45 7.16 -17.65
CA HIS A 112 3.69 8.58 -18.01
C HIS A 112 3.21 8.96 -19.41
N TRP A 113 3.22 8.01 -20.33
CA TRP A 113 2.82 8.21 -21.72
C TRP A 113 1.32 8.02 -21.97
N CYS A 114 0.58 7.46 -21.01
CA CYS A 114 -0.85 7.16 -21.18
C CYS A 114 -1.70 8.44 -21.10
N PRO A 115 -2.51 8.79 -22.11
CA PRO A 115 -3.33 9.99 -22.09
C PRO A 115 -4.35 10.02 -20.95
N HIS A 116 -4.90 8.87 -20.59
CA HIS A 116 -5.86 8.74 -19.48
C HIS A 116 -5.18 8.98 -18.13
N CYS A 117 -3.95 8.49 -17.93
CA CYS A 117 -3.16 8.76 -16.72
C CYS A 117 -2.84 10.26 -16.58
N ARG A 118 -2.50 10.92 -17.67
CA ARG A 118 -2.21 12.38 -17.66
C ARG A 118 -3.42 13.19 -17.21
N ASN A 119 -4.59 12.84 -17.71
CA ASN A 119 -5.83 13.51 -17.29
C ASN A 119 -6.16 13.23 -15.83
N GLU A 120 -5.98 11.98 -15.39
CA GLU A 120 -6.22 11.58 -14.01
C GLU A 120 -5.27 12.28 -13.04
N VAL A 121 -3.96 12.25 -13.33
CA VAL A 121 -2.93 12.91 -12.49
C VAL A 121 -3.21 14.40 -12.35
N ARG A 122 -3.53 15.11 -13.45
CA ARG A 122 -3.83 16.54 -13.40
C ARG A 122 -5.04 16.87 -12.54
N GLU A 123 -6.10 16.08 -12.66
CA GLU A 123 -7.33 16.25 -11.91
C GLU A 123 -7.12 15.95 -10.42
N LEU A 124 -6.49 14.81 -10.10
CA LEU A 124 -6.25 14.39 -8.73
C LEU A 124 -5.13 15.19 -8.04
N ALA A 125 -4.10 15.67 -8.77
CA ALA A 125 -3.08 16.54 -8.19
C ALA A 125 -3.69 17.82 -7.63
N SER A 126 -4.56 18.48 -8.40
CA SER A 126 -5.29 19.66 -7.92
C SER A 126 -6.14 19.34 -6.69
N TYR A 127 -6.84 18.21 -6.70
CA TYR A 127 -7.65 17.77 -5.58
C TYR A 127 -6.83 17.56 -4.30
N PHE A 128 -5.72 16.82 -4.38
CA PHE A 128 -4.87 16.50 -3.22
C PHE A 128 -4.08 17.70 -2.67
N LEU A 129 -3.94 18.78 -3.44
CA LEU A 129 -3.35 20.03 -2.93
C LEU A 129 -4.28 20.73 -1.93
N ASP A 130 -5.59 20.68 -2.20
CA ASP A 130 -6.59 21.40 -1.41
C ASP A 130 -7.30 20.52 -0.37
N ASN A 131 -7.21 19.19 -0.51
CA ASN A 131 -7.93 18.23 0.31
C ASN A 131 -6.96 17.24 0.99
N PRO A 132 -6.79 17.28 2.31
CA PRO A 132 -6.01 16.28 3.03
C PRO A 132 -6.67 14.91 2.91
N LEU A 133 -5.84 13.86 2.94
CA LEU A 133 -6.35 12.49 2.96
C LEU A 133 -7.15 12.23 4.25
N PRO A 134 -8.24 11.47 4.18
CA PRO A 134 -8.97 11.04 5.36
C PRO A 134 -8.07 10.21 6.30
N GLU A 135 -8.36 10.29 7.61
CA GLU A 135 -7.64 9.49 8.60
C GLU A 135 -7.79 7.99 8.31
N GLY A 136 -6.70 7.24 8.48
CA GLY A 136 -6.67 5.80 8.21
C GLY A 136 -6.60 5.43 6.72
N ILE A 137 -6.46 6.41 5.83
CA ILE A 137 -6.26 6.18 4.39
C ILE A 137 -4.90 6.70 3.94
N ARG A 138 -4.16 5.84 3.28
CA ARG A 138 -2.91 6.17 2.60
C ARG A 138 -3.09 6.06 1.08
N VAL A 139 -2.46 6.94 0.33
CA VAL A 139 -2.41 6.87 -1.13
C VAL A 139 -0.96 6.76 -1.57
N VAL A 140 -0.67 5.83 -2.48
CA VAL A 140 0.65 5.61 -3.08
C VAL A 140 0.48 5.42 -4.58
N SER A 141 1.39 5.95 -5.37
CA SER A 141 1.40 5.73 -6.81
C SER A 141 2.49 4.75 -7.23
N ILE A 142 2.28 4.08 -8.34
CA ILE A 142 3.30 3.26 -9.02
C ILE A 142 3.51 3.82 -10.41
N ALA A 143 4.75 4.25 -10.72
CA ALA A 143 5.14 4.61 -12.08
C ALA A 143 5.66 3.37 -12.78
N THR A 144 4.93 2.87 -13.77
CA THR A 144 5.24 1.61 -14.47
C THR A 144 5.28 1.79 -15.99
N SER A 145 5.69 0.74 -16.69
CA SER A 145 5.80 0.71 -18.15
C SER A 145 6.58 1.91 -18.69
N ILE A 146 7.66 2.24 -18.02
CA ILE A 146 8.51 3.40 -18.31
C ILE A 146 9.19 3.19 -19.67
N ASN A 147 9.05 4.18 -20.55
CA ASN A 147 9.57 4.07 -21.91
C ASN A 147 10.17 5.40 -22.36
N PRO A 148 11.49 5.47 -22.57
CA PRO A 148 12.19 6.72 -22.90
C PRO A 148 11.81 7.31 -24.26
N THR A 149 11.19 6.52 -25.15
CA THR A 149 10.77 7.01 -26.47
C THR A 149 9.36 7.59 -26.48
N ARG A 150 8.65 7.56 -25.35
CA ARG A 150 7.26 8.00 -25.25
C ARG A 150 7.14 9.39 -24.61
N ALA A 151 5.96 9.99 -24.77
CA ALA A 151 5.67 11.31 -24.20
C ALA A 151 5.82 11.36 -22.67
N ASN A 152 6.17 12.52 -22.13
CA ASN A 152 6.33 12.81 -20.70
C ASN A 152 7.44 11.96 -20.00
N TYR A 153 8.42 11.56 -20.76
CA TYR A 153 9.66 11.01 -20.21
C TYR A 153 10.63 12.18 -19.89
N PRO A 154 11.37 12.09 -18.80
CA PRO A 154 11.31 11.06 -17.75
C PRO A 154 10.13 11.26 -16.78
N PRO A 155 9.62 10.19 -16.15
CA PRO A 155 8.43 10.25 -15.28
C PRO A 155 8.50 11.25 -14.15
N HIS A 156 9.66 11.45 -13.51
CA HIS A 156 9.79 12.40 -12.39
C HIS A 156 9.51 13.83 -12.82
N ILE A 157 9.99 14.26 -14.01
CA ILE A 157 9.71 15.59 -14.56
C ILE A 157 8.20 15.75 -14.84
N TRP A 158 7.56 14.70 -15.34
CA TRP A 158 6.12 14.74 -15.57
C TRP A 158 5.34 14.93 -14.27
N PHE A 159 5.62 14.15 -13.23
CA PHE A 159 4.96 14.28 -11.94
C PHE A 159 5.23 15.65 -11.29
N GLU A 160 6.46 16.17 -11.40
CA GLU A 160 6.80 17.51 -10.92
C GLU A 160 5.99 18.61 -11.64
N ASN A 161 5.90 18.55 -12.97
CA ASN A 161 5.14 19.49 -13.77
C ASN A 161 3.63 19.49 -13.47
N GLU A 162 3.08 18.32 -13.13
CA GLU A 162 1.67 18.19 -12.73
C GLU A 162 1.46 18.43 -11.21
N GLN A 163 2.51 18.82 -10.48
CA GLN A 163 2.46 19.06 -9.02
C GLN A 163 1.95 17.86 -8.21
N TRP A 164 2.27 16.64 -8.68
CA TRP A 164 1.87 15.40 -8.03
C TRP A 164 2.60 15.22 -6.70
N ASN A 165 1.88 15.28 -5.58
CA ASN A 165 2.42 15.22 -4.22
C ASN A 165 2.24 13.87 -3.52
N ILE A 166 1.70 12.89 -4.23
CA ILE A 166 1.54 11.52 -3.73
C ILE A 166 2.87 10.76 -3.89
N PRO A 167 3.32 9.99 -2.90
CA PRO A 167 4.52 9.15 -3.01
C PRO A 167 4.46 8.22 -4.22
N VAL A 168 5.56 8.08 -4.94
CA VAL A 168 5.64 7.28 -6.17
C VAL A 168 6.70 6.21 -6.02
N ILE A 169 6.31 4.94 -6.14
CA ILE A 169 7.21 3.80 -6.30
C ILE A 169 7.54 3.65 -7.79
N VAL A 170 8.81 3.48 -8.11
CA VAL A 170 9.24 3.27 -9.49
C VAL A 170 9.29 1.79 -9.79
N ASP A 171 8.56 1.36 -10.82
CA ASP A 171 8.61 0.00 -11.33
C ASP A 171 9.84 -0.21 -12.23
N ASN A 172 10.31 -1.44 -12.34
CA ASN A 172 11.44 -1.78 -13.19
C ASN A 172 11.04 -1.87 -14.68
N SER A 173 12.04 -2.07 -15.53
CA SER A 173 11.86 -2.20 -16.99
C SER A 173 10.94 -3.34 -17.41
N ASP A 174 10.83 -4.39 -16.58
CA ASP A 174 9.99 -5.56 -16.82
C ASP A 174 8.56 -5.36 -16.30
N SER A 175 8.27 -4.22 -15.66
CA SER A 175 6.97 -3.89 -15.06
C SER A 175 6.52 -4.95 -14.03
N ASP A 176 7.44 -5.39 -13.19
CA ASP A 176 7.19 -6.48 -12.24
C ASP A 176 6.13 -6.14 -11.20
N ILE A 177 6.09 -4.87 -10.73
CA ILE A 177 5.05 -4.43 -9.80
C ILE A 177 3.68 -4.49 -10.48
N ALA A 178 3.55 -3.90 -11.68
CA ALA A 178 2.29 -3.89 -12.40
C ALA A 178 1.79 -5.31 -12.70
N ARG A 179 2.70 -6.22 -13.06
CA ARG A 179 2.38 -7.64 -13.31
C ARG A 179 1.94 -8.33 -12.03
N ALA A 180 2.67 -8.12 -10.93
CA ALA A 180 2.35 -8.73 -9.63
C ALA A 180 0.99 -8.27 -9.09
N MET A 181 0.64 -7.02 -9.33
CA MET A 181 -0.65 -6.43 -8.95
C MET A 181 -1.81 -6.77 -9.91
N GLY A 182 -1.55 -7.54 -10.98
CA GLY A 182 -2.55 -7.95 -11.97
C GLY A 182 -3.14 -6.79 -12.76
N VAL A 183 -2.32 -5.75 -13.02
CA VAL A 183 -2.73 -4.55 -13.76
C VAL A 183 -3.02 -4.89 -15.21
N SER A 184 -4.19 -4.51 -15.71
CA SER A 184 -4.63 -4.82 -17.08
C SER A 184 -4.75 -3.61 -17.98
N SER A 185 -4.77 -2.39 -17.41
CA SER A 185 -4.88 -1.12 -18.17
C SER A 185 -4.40 0.05 -17.32
N PHE A 186 -4.31 1.25 -17.89
CA PHE A 186 -3.90 2.45 -17.19
C PHE A 186 -4.89 3.61 -17.37
N PRO A 187 -5.12 4.44 -16.31
CA PRO A 187 -4.69 4.22 -14.92
C PRO A 187 -5.38 3.00 -14.30
N PHE A 188 -4.85 2.49 -13.21
CA PHE A 188 -5.44 1.37 -12.48
C PHE A 188 -5.38 1.65 -10.98
N PHE A 189 -6.47 1.38 -10.28
CA PHE A 189 -6.58 1.61 -8.84
C PHE A 189 -6.73 0.29 -8.11
N ILE A 190 -6.05 0.16 -6.98
CA ILE A 190 -6.13 -0.99 -6.11
C ILE A 190 -6.33 -0.49 -4.69
N VAL A 191 -7.32 -1.00 -4.00
CA VAL A 191 -7.55 -0.73 -2.58
C VAL A 191 -7.12 -1.97 -1.81
N ILE A 192 -6.14 -1.80 -0.94
CA ILE A 192 -5.64 -2.82 -0.02
C ILE A 192 -6.12 -2.41 1.36
N ASP A 193 -6.87 -3.27 2.03
CA ASP A 193 -7.41 -2.98 3.36
C ASP A 193 -6.33 -3.10 4.46
N SER A 194 -6.71 -2.82 5.70
CA SER A 194 -5.81 -2.85 6.87
C SER A 194 -5.30 -4.25 7.22
N ASN A 195 -5.78 -5.30 6.58
CA ASN A 195 -5.26 -6.67 6.73
C ASN A 195 -4.28 -7.03 5.61
N GLY A 196 -4.08 -6.15 4.63
CA GLY A 196 -3.26 -6.41 3.44
C GLY A 196 -4.01 -7.11 2.30
N ASP A 197 -5.33 -7.26 2.42
CA ASP A 197 -6.13 -7.93 1.39
C ASP A 197 -6.67 -6.91 0.37
N VAL A 198 -6.75 -7.34 -0.88
CA VAL A 198 -7.37 -6.54 -1.95
C VAL A 198 -8.87 -6.42 -1.70
N SER A 199 -9.38 -5.23 -1.46
CA SER A 199 -10.81 -4.99 -1.25
C SER A 199 -11.53 -4.47 -2.50
N LEU A 200 -10.81 -3.82 -3.42
CA LEU A 200 -11.36 -3.30 -4.68
C LEU A 200 -10.23 -3.09 -5.69
N ARG A 201 -10.52 -3.33 -6.98
CA ARG A 201 -9.70 -2.82 -8.08
C ARG A 201 -10.59 -2.13 -9.11
N VAL A 202 -10.06 -1.06 -9.73
CA VAL A 202 -10.77 -0.29 -10.78
C VAL A 202 -9.82 -0.07 -11.95
N ALA A 203 -10.23 -0.48 -13.13
CA ALA A 203 -9.51 -0.25 -14.39
C ALA A 203 -10.01 1.04 -15.05
N GLY A 204 -9.08 1.90 -15.47
CA GLY A 204 -9.40 3.20 -16.09
C GLY A 204 -9.48 4.34 -15.09
N ARG A 205 -9.94 5.49 -15.59
CA ARG A 205 -10.05 6.72 -14.79
C ARG A 205 -11.12 6.59 -13.70
N LEU A 206 -10.79 7.08 -12.52
CA LEU A 206 -11.72 7.17 -11.39
C LEU A 206 -12.39 8.55 -11.31
N GLY A 207 -11.59 9.62 -11.45
CA GLY A 207 -12.04 11.00 -11.27
C GLY A 207 -12.35 11.36 -9.81
N ILE A 208 -12.55 12.65 -9.53
CA ILE A 208 -12.74 13.17 -8.15
C ILE A 208 -14.01 12.59 -7.51
N ASP A 209 -15.16 12.68 -8.17
CA ASP A 209 -16.43 12.24 -7.59
C ASP A 209 -16.40 10.76 -7.14
N SER A 210 -15.71 9.91 -7.91
CA SER A 210 -15.63 8.49 -7.57
C SER A 210 -14.56 8.23 -6.49
N LEU A 211 -13.50 9.03 -6.46
CA LEU A 211 -12.50 8.98 -5.40
C LEU A 211 -13.10 9.38 -4.05
N GLU A 212 -13.90 10.45 -4.00
CA GLU A 212 -14.60 10.88 -2.79
C GLU A 212 -15.55 9.80 -2.27
N ARG A 213 -16.34 9.20 -3.17
CA ARG A 213 -17.19 8.05 -2.80
C ARG A 213 -16.39 6.85 -2.31
N LEU A 214 -15.21 6.62 -2.88
CA LEU A 214 -14.31 5.57 -2.42
C LEU A 214 -13.82 5.85 -1.00
N PHE A 215 -13.42 7.08 -0.69
CA PHE A 215 -13.07 7.50 0.66
C PHE A 215 -14.21 7.30 1.65
N GLU A 216 -15.43 7.70 1.29
CA GLU A 216 -16.62 7.46 2.11
C GLU A 216 -16.87 5.97 2.38
N LEU A 217 -16.73 5.12 1.35
CA LEU A 217 -16.92 3.68 1.49
C LEU A 217 -15.88 3.02 2.40
N ILE A 218 -14.62 3.47 2.32
CA ILE A 218 -13.54 2.95 3.17
C ILE A 218 -13.78 3.38 4.62
N THR A 219 -14.02 4.66 4.87
CA THR A 219 -14.21 5.21 6.21
C THR A 219 -15.45 4.67 6.92
N THR A 220 -16.53 4.38 6.18
CA THR A 220 -17.77 3.80 6.75
C THR A 220 -17.66 2.30 7.05
N LYS A 221 -16.74 1.56 6.44
CA LYS A 221 -16.53 0.13 6.71
C LYS A 221 -15.59 -0.14 7.89
N SER A 222 -14.93 0.88 8.42
CA SER A 222 -13.95 0.77 9.52
C SER A 222 -14.57 0.73 10.93
N TYR A 223 -15.86 0.33 11.06
CA TYR A 223 -16.56 0.16 12.35
C TYR A 223 -16.98 -1.28 12.57
#